data_8e6029436a95513da98ad9bf9badfe24
#
_entry.id   8e6029436a95513da98ad9bf9badfe24
#
_cell.length_a   1.000
_cell.length_b   1.000
_cell.length_c   1.000
_cell.angle_alpha   90.00
_cell.angle_beta   90.00
_cell.angle_gamma   90.00
#
_symmetry.space_group_name_H-M   'P 1'
#
loop_
_entity.id
_entity.type
_entity.pdbx_description
1 polymer ?
#
loop_
_entity_poly.entity_id
_entity_poly.type
_entity_poly.pdbx_seq_one_letter_code
_entity_poly.pdbx_strand_id
1 'polypeptide(L)'
;MLAAVGLFVTGCASPNVNPPQARANTGYVDFHADSASELCWQVERFEDRSQSFQRVFSELEPPLGGVLRLAFAPGHHRLRVTFLNRVITQPAEVEVEVQDGKITPVRVTLTAAGVALVRTERENRGGTAKGRYGRRTTIGSDETVMYAISAVADTPVAYQLKERMSYAH
;
A
#
# COMPACT_ATOMS: atom_id res chain seq x y z
N MET A 1 20.28 40.98 -5.35
CA MET A 1 19.07 40.20 -4.96
C MET A 1 18.96 39.03 -5.90
N LEU A 2 19.40 37.84 -5.47
CA LEU A 2 19.22 36.60 -6.23
C LEU A 2 17.98 35.88 -5.67
N ALA A 3 16.96 35.74 -6.49
CA ALA A 3 15.77 34.95 -6.17
C ALA A 3 16.12 33.46 -6.35
N ALA A 4 16.13 32.71 -5.26
CA ALA A 4 16.24 31.26 -5.29
C ALA A 4 14.89 30.68 -5.79
N VAL A 5 14.88 30.22 -7.03
CA VAL A 5 13.76 29.43 -7.58
C VAL A 5 13.85 28.04 -6.97
N GLY A 6 13.01 27.78 -5.97
CA GLY A 6 12.84 26.45 -5.41
C GLY A 6 12.19 25.52 -6.43
N LEU A 7 12.93 24.59 -6.98
CA LEU A 7 12.38 23.48 -7.73
C LEU A 7 11.57 22.59 -6.77
N PHE A 8 10.25 22.72 -6.81
CA PHE A 8 9.36 21.74 -6.21
C PHE A 8 9.39 20.48 -7.08
N VAL A 9 10.20 19.51 -6.68
CA VAL A 9 10.11 18.16 -7.21
C VAL A 9 8.78 17.59 -6.74
N THR A 10 7.78 17.54 -7.61
CA THR A 10 6.56 16.77 -7.42
C THR A 10 7.00 15.30 -7.33
N GLY A 11 7.08 14.78 -6.11
CA GLY A 11 7.56 13.43 -5.85
C GLY A 11 6.63 12.41 -6.48
N CYS A 12 7.08 11.81 -7.57
CA CYS A 12 6.58 10.50 -7.98
C CYS A 12 6.72 9.56 -6.79
N ALA A 13 5.67 8.76 -6.51
CA ALA A 13 5.69 7.74 -5.48
C ALA A 13 6.95 6.91 -5.63
N SER A 14 7.84 7.00 -4.65
CA SER A 14 9.07 6.22 -4.68
C SER A 14 8.71 4.75 -4.45
N PRO A 15 9.17 3.84 -5.31
CA PRO A 15 8.98 2.41 -5.05
C PRO A 15 9.59 2.04 -3.70
N ASN A 16 9.21 0.89 -3.16
CA ASN A 16 9.75 0.37 -1.90
C ASN A 16 11.26 0.58 -1.81
N VAL A 17 11.71 1.48 -0.92
CA VAL A 17 13.09 1.96 -0.87
C VAL A 17 13.87 1.29 0.26
N ASN A 18 15.10 0.93 -0.01
CA ASN A 18 16.00 0.39 0.99
C ASN A 18 17.46 0.84 0.68
N PRO A 19 17.75 2.14 0.76
CA PRO A 19 19.09 2.63 0.46
C PRO A 19 20.11 2.09 1.49
N PRO A 20 21.38 1.91 1.11
CA PRO A 20 22.41 1.40 2.01
C PRO A 20 22.64 2.30 3.24
N GLN A 21 22.32 3.58 3.12
CA GLN A 21 22.37 4.56 4.20
C GLN A 21 21.16 5.49 4.11
N ALA A 22 20.75 6.05 5.25
CA ALA A 22 19.70 7.06 5.27
C ALA A 22 20.12 8.26 4.41
N ARG A 23 19.17 8.76 3.61
CA ARG A 23 19.39 9.98 2.80
C ARG A 23 19.12 11.21 3.66
N ALA A 24 19.91 12.27 3.46
CA ALA A 24 19.67 13.55 4.12
C ALA A 24 18.29 14.13 3.76
N ASN A 25 17.68 14.83 4.69
CA ASN A 25 16.33 15.40 4.57
C ASN A 25 15.26 14.38 4.18
N THR A 26 15.45 13.14 4.61
CA THR A 26 14.53 12.03 4.29
C THR A 26 14.38 11.15 5.51
N GLY A 27 13.14 10.93 5.93
CA GLY A 27 12.81 9.87 6.86
C GLY A 27 12.03 8.76 6.16
N TYR A 28 11.81 7.69 6.87
CA TYR A 28 11.21 6.48 6.31
C TYR A 28 10.02 6.03 7.16
N VAL A 29 9.04 5.44 6.50
CA VAL A 29 7.92 4.77 7.16
C VAL A 29 7.93 3.31 6.73
N ASP A 30 8.02 2.40 7.71
CA ASP A 30 7.97 0.95 7.50
C ASP A 30 6.60 0.42 7.89
N PHE A 31 5.85 -0.05 6.91
CA PHE A 31 4.56 -0.69 7.13
C PHE A 31 4.75 -2.19 7.31
N HIS A 32 4.25 -2.71 8.43
CA HIS A 32 4.29 -4.11 8.81
C HIS A 32 2.87 -4.65 8.96
N ALA A 33 2.61 -5.84 8.42
CA ALA A 33 1.39 -6.60 8.68
C ALA A 33 1.72 -8.08 8.83
N ASP A 34 0.91 -8.81 9.60
CA ASP A 34 1.16 -10.24 9.90
C ASP A 34 1.21 -11.11 8.64
N SER A 35 0.47 -10.77 7.59
CA SER A 35 0.47 -11.46 6.29
C SER A 35 1.03 -10.59 5.16
N ALA A 36 2.00 -9.74 5.45
CA ALA A 36 2.49 -8.71 4.53
C ALA A 36 3.02 -9.26 3.20
N SER A 37 3.54 -10.50 3.18
CA SER A 37 4.00 -11.17 1.96
C SER A 37 2.89 -11.54 0.97
N GLU A 38 1.63 -11.42 1.37
CA GLU A 38 0.46 -11.73 0.53
C GLU A 38 -0.38 -10.49 0.20
N LEU A 39 0.00 -9.32 0.72
CA LEU A 39 -0.82 -8.11 0.63
C LEU A 39 -0.30 -7.15 -0.44
N CYS A 40 -1.21 -6.75 -1.33
CA CYS A 40 -0.96 -5.73 -2.36
C CYS A 40 -1.31 -4.36 -1.81
N TRP A 41 -0.31 -3.61 -1.42
CA TRP A 41 -0.48 -2.36 -0.68
C TRP A 41 -0.87 -1.18 -1.56
N GLN A 42 -1.75 -0.34 -1.03
CA GLN A 42 -1.94 1.03 -1.50
C GLN A 42 -1.79 1.98 -0.31
N VAL A 43 -0.96 3.00 -0.47
CA VAL A 43 -0.77 4.06 0.52
C VAL A 43 -1.05 5.40 -0.14
N GLU A 44 -1.82 6.22 0.56
CA GLU A 44 -2.16 7.58 0.18
C GLU A 44 -1.71 8.54 1.28
N ARG A 45 -1.35 9.75 0.91
CA ARG A 45 -1.00 10.84 1.84
C ARG A 45 -2.03 11.95 1.71
N PHE A 46 -2.48 12.49 2.84
CA PHE A 46 -3.34 13.67 2.84
C PHE A 46 -2.55 14.91 2.41
N GLU A 47 -3.10 15.68 1.51
CA GLU A 47 -2.54 16.94 1.03
C GLU A 47 -3.43 18.11 1.44
N ASP A 48 -2.87 19.03 2.24
CA ASP A 48 -3.61 20.19 2.75
C ASP A 48 -4.11 21.12 1.63
N ARG A 49 -3.36 21.22 0.54
CA ARG A 49 -3.75 22.08 -0.58
C ARG A 49 -5.02 21.63 -1.28
N SER A 50 -5.15 20.34 -1.51
CA SER A 50 -6.30 19.73 -2.19
C SER A 50 -7.38 19.24 -1.22
N GLN A 51 -7.12 19.24 0.10
CA GLN A 51 -7.96 18.66 1.14
C GLN A 51 -8.38 17.22 0.81
N SER A 52 -7.47 16.46 0.23
CA SER A 52 -7.75 15.11 -0.25
C SER A 52 -6.54 14.19 -0.10
N PHE A 53 -6.80 12.90 -0.08
CA PHE A 53 -5.75 11.88 -0.11
C PHE A 53 -5.24 11.69 -1.53
N GLN A 54 -3.91 11.75 -1.68
CA GLN A 54 -3.20 11.52 -2.92
C GLN A 54 -2.38 10.23 -2.81
N ARG A 55 -2.44 9.41 -3.84
CA ARG A 55 -1.71 8.14 -3.89
C ARG A 55 -0.20 8.39 -3.91
N VAL A 56 0.50 7.80 -2.96
CA VAL A 56 1.97 7.83 -2.88
C VAL A 56 2.60 6.49 -3.20
N PHE A 57 1.83 5.39 -3.08
CA PHE A 57 2.26 4.04 -3.42
C PHE A 57 1.07 3.17 -3.82
N SER A 58 1.24 2.32 -4.82
CA SER A 58 0.24 1.32 -5.22
C SER A 58 0.91 0.26 -6.10
N GLU A 59 0.98 -0.96 -5.62
CA GLU A 59 1.48 -2.10 -6.39
C GLU A 59 0.57 -3.32 -6.22
N LEU A 60 0.47 -4.11 -7.30
CA LEU A 60 -0.29 -5.36 -7.32
C LEU A 60 0.54 -6.55 -6.83
N GLU A 61 1.81 -6.34 -6.54
CA GLU A 61 2.70 -7.34 -5.98
C GLU A 61 3.01 -7.05 -4.52
N PRO A 62 3.07 -8.08 -3.66
CA PRO A 62 3.50 -7.90 -2.28
C PRO A 62 4.95 -7.42 -2.19
N PRO A 63 5.30 -6.59 -1.20
CA PRO A 63 6.66 -6.12 -1.03
C PRO A 63 7.60 -7.27 -0.64
N LEU A 64 8.78 -7.29 -1.23
CA LEU A 64 9.83 -8.25 -0.88
C LEU A 64 10.19 -8.14 0.61
N GLY A 65 10.22 -9.29 1.30
CA GLY A 65 10.51 -9.34 2.74
C GLY A 65 9.36 -8.90 3.65
N GLY A 66 8.14 -8.75 3.12
CA GLY A 66 6.93 -8.51 3.91
C GLY A 66 6.85 -7.16 4.60
N VAL A 67 7.72 -6.21 4.25
CA VAL A 67 7.71 -4.84 4.78
C VAL A 67 7.73 -3.84 3.64
N LEU A 68 6.77 -2.94 3.63
CA LEU A 68 6.76 -1.82 2.69
C LEU A 68 7.46 -0.63 3.33
N ARG A 69 8.60 -0.18 2.79
CA ARG A 69 9.30 1.03 3.20
C ARG A 69 9.10 2.15 2.20
N LEU A 70 8.54 3.26 2.66
CA LEU A 70 8.38 4.48 1.86
C LEU A 70 9.21 5.62 2.45
N ALA A 71 9.71 6.49 1.56
CA ALA A 71 10.48 7.67 1.93
C ALA A 71 9.58 8.91 1.91
N PHE A 72 9.71 9.74 2.96
CA PHE A 72 8.98 11.00 3.10
C PHE A 72 9.94 12.13 3.53
N ALA A 73 9.56 13.37 3.25
CA ALA A 73 10.20 14.52 3.89
C ALA A 73 9.91 14.50 5.40
N PRO A 74 10.85 14.96 6.25
CA PRO A 74 10.60 15.10 7.68
C PRO A 74 9.38 15.98 7.98
N GLY A 75 8.60 15.59 8.99
CA GLY A 75 7.39 16.30 9.41
C GLY A 75 6.25 15.35 9.80
N HIS A 76 5.08 15.93 10.02
CA HIS A 76 3.86 15.17 10.31
C HIS A 76 3.12 14.85 9.02
N HIS A 77 2.72 13.59 8.88
CA HIS A 77 1.96 13.12 7.73
C HIS A 77 0.74 12.33 8.19
N ARG A 78 -0.39 12.57 7.54
CA ARG A 78 -1.58 11.74 7.66
C ARG A 78 -1.63 10.80 6.47
N LEU A 79 -1.54 9.51 6.74
CA LEU A 79 -1.49 8.46 5.74
C LEU A 79 -2.77 7.62 5.80
N ARG A 80 -3.16 7.09 4.65
CA ARG A 80 -4.26 6.13 4.52
C ARG A 80 -3.73 4.87 3.87
N VAL A 81 -4.03 3.72 4.47
CA VAL A 81 -3.56 2.41 4.04
C VAL A 81 -4.75 1.55 3.64
N THR A 82 -4.63 0.86 2.51
CA THR A 82 -5.57 -0.17 2.07
C THR A 82 -4.85 -1.29 1.33
N PHE A 83 -5.57 -2.35 0.96
CA PHE A 83 -5.03 -3.48 0.21
C PHE A 83 -5.87 -3.74 -1.04
N LEU A 84 -5.21 -3.84 -2.20
CA LEU A 84 -5.86 -3.99 -3.50
C LEU A 84 -6.41 -5.40 -3.74
N ASN A 85 -5.86 -6.41 -3.07
CA ASN A 85 -6.23 -7.81 -3.22
C ASN A 85 -7.11 -8.34 -2.06
N ARG A 86 -7.73 -7.45 -1.30
CA ARG A 86 -8.67 -7.79 -0.21
C ARG A 86 -9.89 -6.89 -0.30
N VAL A 87 -11.04 -7.41 0.14
CA VAL A 87 -12.24 -6.59 0.29
C VAL A 87 -12.18 -5.88 1.63
N ILE A 88 -11.92 -4.59 1.60
CA ILE A 88 -11.74 -3.76 2.77
C ILE A 88 -13.00 -2.94 3.02
N THR A 89 -13.54 -3.00 4.23
CA THR A 89 -14.73 -2.25 4.63
C THR A 89 -14.42 -0.76 4.79
N GLN A 90 -13.22 -0.47 5.34
CA GLN A 90 -12.75 0.89 5.54
C GLN A 90 -11.21 0.91 5.54
N PRO A 91 -10.58 1.80 4.76
CA PRO A 91 -9.15 2.04 4.86
C PRO A 91 -8.73 2.51 6.24
N ALA A 92 -7.52 2.18 6.68
CA ALA A 92 -6.97 2.67 7.92
C ALA A 92 -6.29 4.03 7.71
N GLU A 93 -6.57 4.99 8.58
CA GLU A 93 -5.86 6.26 8.62
C GLU A 93 -4.91 6.27 9.83
N VAL A 94 -3.72 6.80 9.65
CA VAL A 94 -2.69 6.91 10.68
C VAL A 94 -1.92 8.22 10.53
N GLU A 95 -1.66 8.87 11.65
CA GLU A 95 -0.75 10.02 11.72
C GLU A 95 0.64 9.52 12.08
N VAL A 96 1.63 9.96 11.33
CA VAL A 96 3.03 9.56 11.51
C VAL A 96 3.91 10.80 11.64
N GLU A 97 4.83 10.76 12.61
CA GLU A 97 5.94 11.70 12.70
C GLU A 97 7.13 11.13 11.97
N VAL A 98 7.58 11.79 10.91
CA VAL A 98 8.75 11.40 10.13
C VAL A 98 9.93 12.27 10.54
N GLN A 99 11.00 11.66 11.01
CA GLN A 99 12.24 12.34 11.41
C GLN A 99 13.35 12.05 10.41
N ASP A 100 14.22 13.06 10.18
CA ASP A 100 15.35 12.91 9.26
C ASP A 100 16.28 11.75 9.66
N GLY A 101 16.61 10.91 8.69
CA GLY A 101 17.47 9.75 8.87
C GLY A 101 16.91 8.64 9.77
N LYS A 102 15.61 8.67 10.12
CA LYS A 102 14.98 7.67 10.97
C LYS A 102 13.88 6.89 10.25
N ILE A 103 13.47 5.80 10.88
CA ILE A 103 12.35 4.97 10.45
C ILE A 103 11.21 5.10 11.46
N THR A 104 10.00 5.40 11.00
CA THR A 104 8.78 5.31 11.81
C THR A 104 8.08 4.00 11.47
N PRO A 105 8.06 3.01 12.37
CA PRO A 105 7.31 1.77 12.14
C PRO A 105 5.82 2.03 12.22
N VAL A 106 5.06 1.43 11.31
CA VAL A 106 3.59 1.44 11.31
C VAL A 106 3.11 -0.01 11.27
N ARG A 107 2.44 -0.43 12.33
CA ARG A 107 1.83 -1.74 12.40
C ARG A 107 0.42 -1.69 11.84
N VAL A 108 0.15 -2.54 10.86
CA VAL A 108 -1.15 -2.67 10.22
C VAL A 108 -1.75 -4.03 10.54
N THR A 109 -2.96 -4.03 11.09
CA THR A 109 -3.67 -5.26 11.48
C THR A 109 -4.93 -5.40 10.65
N LEU A 110 -5.13 -6.62 10.11
CA LEU A 110 -6.35 -7.02 9.42
C LEU A 110 -7.20 -7.87 10.35
N THR A 111 -8.48 -7.52 10.45
CA THR A 111 -9.45 -8.30 11.23
C THR A 111 -10.62 -8.65 10.32
N ALA A 112 -11.02 -9.92 10.31
CA ALA A 112 -12.20 -10.34 9.58
C ALA A 112 -13.44 -9.59 10.12
N ALA A 113 -14.15 -8.88 9.24
CA ALA A 113 -15.29 -8.01 9.58
C ALA A 113 -16.62 -8.60 9.12
N GLY A 114 -16.61 -9.70 8.38
CA GLY A 114 -17.80 -10.36 7.88
C GLY A 114 -17.58 -11.03 6.53
N VAL A 115 -18.66 -11.49 5.94
CA VAL A 115 -18.69 -12.09 4.61
C VAL A 115 -19.63 -11.29 3.72
N ALA A 116 -19.17 -10.95 2.52
CA ALA A 116 -19.98 -10.33 1.49
C ALA A 116 -20.25 -11.30 0.35
N LEU A 117 -21.43 -11.23 -0.23
CA LEU A 117 -21.72 -11.88 -1.50
C LEU A 117 -21.27 -10.96 -2.63
N VAL A 118 -20.21 -11.36 -3.33
CA VAL A 118 -19.71 -10.65 -4.49
C VAL A 118 -20.28 -11.28 -5.75
N ARG A 119 -20.98 -10.48 -6.54
CA ARG A 119 -21.51 -10.92 -7.83
C ARG A 119 -20.35 -11.14 -8.80
N THR A 120 -20.19 -12.38 -9.27
CA THR A 120 -19.19 -12.73 -10.27
C THR A 120 -19.86 -12.97 -11.61
N GLU A 121 -19.41 -12.28 -12.65
CA GLU A 121 -19.79 -12.55 -14.02
C GLU A 121 -18.68 -13.34 -14.70
N ARG A 122 -18.96 -14.61 -15.00
CA ARG A 122 -18.03 -15.45 -15.76
C ARG A 122 -18.50 -15.55 -17.22
N GLU A 123 -17.69 -15.04 -18.13
CA GLU A 123 -17.87 -15.29 -19.57
C GLU A 123 -17.30 -16.65 -19.91
N ASN A 124 -18.18 -17.61 -20.19
CA ASN A 124 -17.78 -18.88 -20.77
C ASN A 124 -17.78 -18.77 -22.29
N ARG A 125 -16.62 -18.78 -22.91
CA ARG A 125 -16.45 -18.99 -24.35
C ARG A 125 -16.53 -20.50 -24.64
N GLY A 126 -17.73 -21.04 -24.71
CA GLY A 126 -17.99 -22.42 -25.13
C GLY A 126 -18.17 -22.48 -26.65
N GLY A 127 -17.19 -23.06 -27.35
CA GLY A 127 -17.38 -23.46 -28.76
C GLY A 127 -18.27 -24.72 -28.81
N THR A 128 -19.46 -24.64 -29.39
CA THR A 128 -20.19 -25.85 -29.78
C THR A 128 -19.73 -26.28 -31.17
N ALA A 129 -19.63 -27.60 -31.38
CA ALA A 129 -19.13 -28.22 -32.63
C ALA A 129 -19.91 -27.89 -33.92
N LYS A 130 -20.83 -26.95 -33.90
CA LYS A 130 -21.63 -26.46 -35.01
C LYS A 130 -21.57 -24.95 -35.26
N GLY A 131 -20.44 -24.29 -34.96
CA GLY A 131 -20.13 -22.96 -35.48
C GLY A 131 -21.03 -21.79 -35.05
N ARG A 132 -21.85 -21.92 -34.04
CA ARG A 132 -22.54 -20.79 -33.40
C ARG A 132 -21.84 -20.41 -32.11
N TYR A 133 -21.08 -19.32 -32.15
CA TYR A 133 -20.50 -18.69 -30.99
C TYR A 133 -21.63 -18.04 -30.17
N GLY A 134 -22.12 -18.74 -29.18
CA GLY A 134 -23.00 -18.20 -28.17
C GLY A 134 -22.17 -17.67 -27.01
N ARG A 135 -22.25 -16.37 -26.73
CA ARG A 135 -21.70 -15.77 -25.51
C ARG A 135 -22.66 -16.13 -24.37
N ARG A 136 -22.25 -17.00 -23.47
CA ARG A 136 -23.06 -17.36 -22.31
C ARG A 136 -22.42 -16.74 -21.08
N THR A 137 -23.08 -15.74 -20.52
CA THR A 137 -22.67 -15.14 -19.25
C THR A 137 -23.32 -15.91 -18.12
N THR A 138 -22.53 -16.54 -17.26
CA THR A 138 -23.03 -17.15 -16.03
C THR A 138 -22.86 -16.14 -14.91
N ILE A 139 -23.96 -15.79 -14.26
CA ILE A 139 -23.95 -14.91 -13.08
C ILE A 139 -23.91 -15.84 -11.88
N GLY A 140 -22.86 -15.71 -11.08
CA GLY A 140 -22.67 -16.39 -9.80
C GLY A 140 -22.50 -15.38 -8.67
N SER A 141 -22.65 -15.82 -7.45
CA SER A 141 -22.26 -15.08 -6.26
C SER A 141 -21.24 -15.91 -5.51
N ASP A 142 -20.05 -15.34 -5.27
CA ASP A 142 -19.04 -15.96 -4.46
C ASP A 142 -19.00 -15.26 -3.08
N GLU A 143 -18.89 -16.04 -2.01
CA GLU A 143 -18.69 -15.52 -0.67
C GLU A 143 -17.24 -15.00 -0.55
N THR A 144 -17.09 -13.78 -0.13
CA THR A 144 -15.77 -13.15 0.07
C THR A 144 -15.68 -12.58 1.46
N VAL A 145 -14.58 -12.88 2.16
CA VAL A 145 -14.30 -12.32 3.47
C VAL A 145 -13.98 -10.84 3.35
N MET A 146 -14.69 -10.03 4.13
CA MET A 146 -14.39 -8.61 4.29
C MET A 146 -13.47 -8.40 5.48
N TYR A 147 -12.59 -7.41 5.39
CA TYR A 147 -11.64 -7.07 6.44
C TYR A 147 -11.81 -5.62 6.88
N ALA A 148 -11.71 -5.39 8.18
CA ALA A 148 -11.40 -4.09 8.75
C ALA A 148 -9.89 -3.98 8.91
N ILE A 149 -9.34 -2.78 8.69
CA ILE A 149 -7.92 -2.50 8.91
C ILE A 149 -7.79 -1.47 10.02
N SER A 150 -6.76 -1.64 10.84
CA SER A 150 -6.26 -0.62 11.75
C SER A 150 -4.76 -0.39 11.51
N ALA A 151 -4.29 0.83 11.73
CA ALA A 151 -2.89 1.18 11.60
C ALA A 151 -2.46 2.01 12.81
N VAL A 152 -1.30 1.67 13.38
CA VAL A 152 -0.74 2.36 14.54
C VAL A 152 0.73 2.67 14.26
N ALA A 153 1.12 3.92 14.42
CA ALA A 153 2.52 4.35 14.32
C ALA A 153 3.22 4.19 15.65
N ASP A 154 4.42 3.64 15.62
CA ASP A 154 5.31 3.55 16.77
C ASP A 154 6.31 4.73 16.76
N THR A 155 7.10 4.87 17.82
CA THR A 155 8.13 5.92 17.94
C THR A 155 9.22 5.74 16.87
N PRO A 156 9.69 6.81 16.22
CA PRO A 156 10.78 6.75 15.25
C PRO A 156 12.05 6.15 15.83
N VAL A 157 12.66 5.20 15.11
CA VAL A 157 13.89 4.51 15.48
C VAL A 157 15.04 4.87 14.52
N ALA A 158 16.29 4.57 14.90
CA ALA A 158 17.43 4.75 14.02
C ALA A 158 17.27 3.97 12.72
N TYR A 159 17.76 4.56 11.62
CA TYR A 159 17.75 3.90 10.32
C TYR A 159 18.51 2.57 10.36
N GLN A 160 17.91 1.53 9.84
CA GLN A 160 18.51 0.22 9.65
C GLN A 160 18.22 -0.27 8.24
N LEU A 161 19.26 -0.77 7.58
CA LEU A 161 19.12 -1.44 6.29
C LEU A 161 18.27 -2.70 6.48
N LYS A 162 17.24 -2.89 5.66
CA LYS A 162 16.53 -4.18 5.63
C LYS A 162 17.44 -5.25 5.05
N GLU A 163 17.63 -6.32 5.78
CA GLU A 163 18.20 -7.52 5.20
C GLU A 163 17.25 -8.05 4.14
N ARG A 164 17.71 -8.15 2.90
CA ARG A 164 16.98 -8.87 1.85
C ARG A 164 16.96 -10.32 2.32
N MET A 165 15.78 -10.86 2.60
CA MET A 165 15.65 -12.31 2.68
C MET A 165 16.12 -12.86 1.33
N SER A 166 17.30 -13.46 1.31
CA SER A 166 17.75 -14.27 0.21
C SER A 166 16.75 -15.42 0.11
N TYR A 167 16.04 -15.51 -1.00
CA TYR A 167 15.29 -16.70 -1.30
C TYR A 167 16.31 -17.84 -1.31
N ALA A 168 16.23 -18.74 -0.33
CA ALA A 168 16.87 -20.03 -0.43
C ALA A 168 16.22 -20.73 -1.62
N HIS A 169 17.04 -21.00 -2.65
CA HIS A 169 16.68 -21.80 -3.82
C HIS A 169 16.34 -23.23 -3.43
#